data_c0e3eedff405a03380bed8603b374bcd
#
_entry.id   c0e3eedff405a03380bed8603b374bcd
#
_cell.length_a   1.000
_cell.length_b   1.000
_cell.length_c   1.000
_cell.angle_alpha   90.00
_cell.angle_beta   90.00
_cell.angle_gamma   90.00
#
_symmetry.space_group_name_H-M   'P 1'
#
loop_
_entity.id
_entity.type
_entity.pdbx_description
1 polymer ?
#
loop_
_entity_poly.entity_id
_entity_poly.type
_entity_poly.pdbx_seq_one_letter_code
_entity_poly.pdbx_strand_id
1 'polypeptide(L)'
;YDAICVSAEYGVQKRQKGALFKVVAEKENIGIKRWVHIGDNKKGDYLSAKSAGIATVNIATHYRNTEYLHKSERTDLDKNVISSFINNRISVIDATGNGEKVEYNDVKLGYEIYGPLLYFFVKWLHAGIPQNVTVLFFARDCYVVKKAYEALYGAEDRYKYFLGSRKSLILAALHKDASLETVARMLKSEQAQMTVHGFLTKLNLNPEDYESEAVASGLKLSTVIYRDRLTENQYFVEFYNRILPDVIDKANQNYEGIKNYINELNCTKDVVVVDIGWRC
;
A
#
# COMPACT_ATOMS: atom_id res chain seq x y z
N TYR A 1 39.67 8.92 4.43
CA TYR A 1 40.05 8.81 5.86
C TYR A 1 41.58 8.86 5.94
N ASP A 2 42.09 9.69 6.82
CA ASP A 2 43.53 9.82 7.01
C ASP A 2 44.04 8.74 7.97
N ALA A 3 43.23 8.34 8.96
CA ALA A 3 43.51 7.24 9.87
C ALA A 3 42.25 6.53 10.34
N ILE A 4 42.36 5.24 10.65
CA ILE A 4 41.31 4.42 11.27
C ILE A 4 41.88 3.87 12.58
N CYS A 5 41.19 4.14 13.70
CA CYS A 5 41.63 3.71 15.04
C CYS A 5 40.57 2.77 15.65
N VAL A 6 40.90 1.50 15.76
CA VAL A 6 40.00 0.46 16.29
C VAL A 6 40.31 0.16 17.75
N SER A 7 39.32 0.28 18.64
CA SER A 7 39.50 0.10 20.09
C SER A 7 40.14 -1.24 20.48
N ALA A 8 39.92 -2.30 19.67
CA ALA A 8 40.50 -3.62 19.92
C ALA A 8 42.03 -3.63 19.75
N GLU A 9 42.59 -2.78 18.88
CA GLU A 9 44.05 -2.68 18.65
C GLU A 9 44.77 -1.98 19.80
N TYR A 10 44.06 -1.09 20.51
CA TYR A 10 44.61 -0.30 21.60
C TYR A 10 44.32 -0.89 22.99
N GLY A 11 43.49 -1.93 23.09
CA GLY A 11 43.11 -2.54 24.37
C GLY A 11 42.29 -1.60 25.27
N VAL A 12 41.84 -0.46 24.77
CA VAL A 12 41.07 0.55 25.52
C VAL A 12 39.78 0.94 24.78
N GLN A 13 38.75 1.30 25.55
CA GLN A 13 37.46 1.68 25.01
C GLN A 13 37.13 3.16 25.27
N LYS A 14 36.32 3.77 24.41
CA LYS A 14 35.79 5.14 24.59
C LYS A 14 35.11 5.31 25.96
N ARG A 15 34.35 4.31 26.42
CA ARG A 15 33.60 4.34 27.69
C ARG A 15 34.47 4.35 28.93
N GLN A 16 35.75 4.02 28.84
CA GLN A 16 36.72 4.07 29.95
C GLN A 16 37.19 5.52 30.13
N LYS A 17 36.31 6.42 30.55
CA LYS A 17 36.61 7.87 30.78
C LYS A 17 37.31 8.53 29.60
N GLY A 18 36.98 8.12 28.38
CA GLY A 18 37.56 8.67 27.17
C GLY A 18 39.00 8.20 26.88
N ALA A 19 39.42 7.03 27.45
CA ALA A 19 40.81 6.56 27.29
C ALA A 19 41.22 6.40 25.83
N LEU A 20 40.35 5.86 24.96
CA LEU A 20 40.65 5.73 23.53
C LEU A 20 40.92 7.08 22.87
N PHE A 21 40.20 8.14 23.23
CA PHE A 21 40.42 9.47 22.67
C PHE A 21 41.79 10.05 23.04
N LYS A 22 42.27 9.77 24.26
CA LYS A 22 43.60 10.21 24.70
C LYS A 22 44.71 9.50 23.93
N VAL A 23 44.58 8.17 23.81
CA VAL A 23 45.54 7.33 23.05
C VAL A 23 45.60 7.77 21.57
N VAL A 24 44.47 8.03 20.96
CA VAL A 24 44.42 8.49 19.55
C VAL A 24 45.01 9.91 19.44
N ALA A 25 44.70 10.80 20.38
CA ALA A 25 45.27 12.17 20.39
C ALA A 25 46.81 12.16 20.45
N GLU A 26 47.38 11.30 21.31
CA GLU A 26 48.83 11.12 21.42
C GLU A 26 49.44 10.54 20.15
N LYS A 27 48.84 9.47 19.61
CA LYS A 27 49.33 8.76 18.42
C LYS A 27 49.33 9.65 17.18
N GLU A 28 48.23 10.35 16.95
CA GLU A 28 48.05 11.19 15.77
C GLU A 28 48.54 12.63 15.98
N ASN A 29 49.16 12.93 17.16
CA ASN A 29 49.64 14.24 17.56
C ASN A 29 48.60 15.36 17.38
N ILE A 30 47.36 15.06 17.77
CA ILE A 30 46.21 15.97 17.64
C ILE A 30 45.93 16.65 18.98
N GLY A 31 45.95 17.95 19.04
CA GLY A 31 45.52 18.70 20.22
C GLY A 31 44.02 18.54 20.47
N ILE A 32 43.65 18.11 21.67
CA ILE A 32 42.26 17.82 22.09
C ILE A 32 41.29 18.99 21.76
N LYS A 33 41.74 20.24 21.88
CA LYS A 33 40.93 21.43 21.56
C LYS A 33 40.65 21.61 20.04
N ARG A 34 41.42 20.96 19.21
CA ARG A 34 41.26 21.02 17.74
C ARG A 34 40.45 19.86 17.20
N TRP A 35 39.92 19.01 18.09
CA TRP A 35 39.18 17.82 17.74
C TRP A 35 37.67 17.98 17.96
N VAL A 36 36.87 17.60 16.98
CA VAL A 36 35.42 17.45 17.10
C VAL A 36 35.09 15.96 16.91
N HIS A 37 34.45 15.36 17.92
CA HIS A 37 33.98 13.99 17.82
C HIS A 37 32.49 13.96 17.43
N ILE A 38 32.16 13.23 16.38
CA ILE A 38 30.81 13.05 15.87
C ILE A 38 30.43 11.59 16.10
N GLY A 39 29.31 11.31 16.79
CA GLY A 39 28.85 9.96 17.04
C GLY A 39 27.43 9.89 17.56
N ASP A 40 26.87 8.67 17.54
CA ASP A 40 25.46 8.40 17.86
C ASP A 40 25.25 7.88 19.29
N ASN A 41 26.27 7.28 19.90
CA ASN A 41 26.17 6.71 21.23
C ASN A 41 26.34 7.78 22.32
N LYS A 42 25.22 8.12 22.99
CA LYS A 42 25.22 9.15 24.05
C LYS A 42 26.27 8.92 25.14
N LYS A 43 26.52 7.67 25.58
CA LYS A 43 27.51 7.36 26.61
C LYS A 43 28.93 7.29 26.05
N GLY A 44 29.12 6.53 24.96
CA GLY A 44 30.44 6.27 24.38
C GLY A 44 31.00 7.44 23.57
N ASP A 45 30.17 8.11 22.79
CA ASP A 45 30.64 9.15 21.88
C ASP A 45 30.44 10.55 22.46
N TYR A 46 29.29 10.86 23.03
CA TYR A 46 29.03 12.20 23.52
C TYR A 46 29.66 12.44 24.92
N LEU A 47 29.23 11.66 25.93
CA LEU A 47 29.68 11.90 27.31
C LEU A 47 31.17 11.57 27.52
N SER A 48 31.67 10.50 26.91
CA SER A 48 33.07 10.11 27.05
C SER A 48 34.01 11.06 26.32
N ALA A 49 33.68 11.54 25.14
CA ALA A 49 34.49 12.53 24.44
C ALA A 49 34.48 13.90 25.16
N LYS A 50 33.29 14.31 25.66
CA LYS A 50 33.18 15.54 26.46
C LYS A 50 34.01 15.47 27.74
N SER A 51 34.02 14.29 28.41
CA SER A 51 34.86 14.09 29.60
C SER A 51 36.36 14.11 29.31
N ALA A 52 36.77 13.82 28.07
CA ALA A 52 38.15 13.97 27.58
C ALA A 52 38.47 15.40 27.11
N GLY A 53 37.54 16.33 27.19
CA GLY A 53 37.72 17.72 26.77
C GLY A 53 37.56 17.98 25.27
N ILE A 54 36.97 17.03 24.54
CA ILE A 54 36.76 17.11 23.10
C ILE A 54 35.40 17.75 22.80
N ALA A 55 35.33 18.61 21.80
CA ALA A 55 34.08 19.12 21.29
C ALA A 55 33.27 17.99 20.65
N THR A 56 31.97 17.92 20.91
CA THR A 56 31.16 16.76 20.52
C THR A 56 29.91 17.17 19.76
N VAL A 57 29.60 16.43 18.70
CA VAL A 57 28.34 16.50 17.99
C VAL A 57 27.65 15.13 18.17
N ASN A 58 26.49 15.14 18.80
CA ASN A 58 25.71 13.93 18.95
C ASN A 58 24.74 13.82 17.76
N ILE A 59 24.88 12.75 16.97
CA ILE A 59 23.91 12.40 15.96
C ILE A 59 22.85 11.56 16.66
N ALA A 60 21.67 12.14 16.87
CA ALA A 60 20.55 11.38 17.43
C ALA A 60 20.16 10.26 16.45
N THR A 61 20.34 9.01 16.86
CA THR A 61 19.84 7.87 16.11
C THR A 61 18.42 7.58 16.53
N HIS A 62 17.48 7.82 15.63
CA HIS A 62 16.07 7.46 15.83
C HIS A 62 15.80 5.97 15.54
N TYR A 63 16.84 5.17 15.38
CA TYR A 63 16.77 3.72 15.08
C TYR A 63 15.99 2.89 16.10
N ARG A 64 15.70 3.41 17.28
CA ARG A 64 15.04 2.62 18.34
C ARG A 64 13.57 2.34 18.10
N ASN A 65 12.89 3.15 17.29
CA ASN A 65 11.47 2.97 17.00
C ASN A 65 11.23 2.10 15.76
N THR A 66 12.27 1.75 15.01
CA THR A 66 12.18 0.94 13.79
C THR A 66 12.54 -0.55 14.02
N GLU A 67 12.75 -0.99 15.27
CA GLU A 67 13.05 -2.40 15.61
C GLU A 67 11.97 -3.39 15.14
N TYR A 68 10.73 -2.92 14.91
CA TYR A 68 9.65 -3.75 14.41
C TYR A 68 9.84 -4.21 12.96
N LEU A 69 10.58 -3.46 12.15
CA LEU A 69 10.82 -3.79 10.74
C LEU A 69 12.05 -4.68 10.54
N HIS A 70 12.92 -4.80 11.54
CA HIS A 70 14.19 -5.52 11.40
C HIS A 70 14.12 -7.03 11.71
N LYS A 71 13.05 -7.54 12.29
CA LYS A 71 13.04 -8.93 12.78
C LYS A 71 12.63 -10.00 11.77
N SER A 72 11.97 -9.66 10.68
CA SER A 72 11.34 -10.67 9.83
C SER A 72 12.07 -11.06 8.54
N GLU A 73 13.08 -10.29 8.07
CA GLU A 73 13.50 -10.45 6.66
C GLU A 73 15.01 -10.30 6.40
N ARG A 74 15.85 -10.97 7.18
CA ARG A 74 17.33 -10.93 6.96
C ARG A 74 17.84 -11.68 5.73
N THR A 75 16.98 -12.33 4.96
CA THR A 75 17.39 -13.26 3.89
C THR A 75 17.22 -12.73 2.47
N ASP A 76 16.58 -11.59 2.27
CA ASP A 76 16.31 -11.01 0.94
C ASP A 76 17.00 -9.65 0.82
N LEU A 77 18.05 -9.56 -0.01
CA LEU A 77 18.86 -8.35 -0.18
C LEU A 77 18.02 -7.18 -0.71
N ASP A 78 17.13 -7.43 -1.68
CA ASP A 78 16.33 -6.37 -2.31
C ASP A 78 15.30 -5.79 -1.33
N LYS A 79 14.67 -6.64 -0.54
CA LYS A 79 13.76 -6.21 0.53
C LYS A 79 14.49 -5.42 1.62
N ASN A 80 15.71 -5.84 1.98
CA ASN A 80 16.54 -5.14 2.94
C ASN A 80 16.95 -3.75 2.45
N VAL A 81 17.26 -3.59 1.17
CA VAL A 81 17.59 -2.28 0.56
C VAL A 81 16.39 -1.36 0.60
N ILE A 82 15.20 -1.82 0.20
CA ILE A 82 13.98 -1.03 0.22
C ILE A 82 13.60 -0.64 1.65
N SER A 83 13.59 -1.60 2.57
CA SER A 83 13.31 -1.35 3.98
C SER A 83 14.29 -0.36 4.61
N SER A 84 15.58 -0.50 4.30
CA SER A 84 16.62 0.42 4.78
C SER A 84 16.43 1.82 4.21
N PHE A 85 16.04 1.95 2.95
CA PHE A 85 15.78 3.25 2.33
C PHE A 85 14.57 3.94 2.98
N ILE A 86 13.45 3.23 3.16
CA ILE A 86 12.25 3.76 3.81
C ILE A 86 12.56 4.14 5.26
N ASN A 87 13.21 3.27 6.01
CA ASN A 87 13.58 3.53 7.40
C ASN A 87 14.51 4.72 7.56
N ASN A 88 15.49 4.87 6.65
CA ASN A 88 16.38 6.01 6.66
C ASN A 88 15.64 7.32 6.39
N ARG A 89 14.67 7.32 5.47
CA ARG A 89 13.83 8.50 5.19
C ARG A 89 12.94 8.86 6.37
N ILE A 90 12.28 7.88 7.00
CA ILE A 90 11.49 8.11 8.21
C ILE A 90 12.39 8.67 9.32
N SER A 91 13.58 8.12 9.50
CA SER A 91 14.54 8.61 10.53
C SER A 91 15.00 10.03 10.28
N VAL A 92 15.21 10.43 9.02
CA VAL A 92 15.57 11.82 8.66
C VAL A 92 14.41 12.77 8.97
N ILE A 93 13.19 12.35 8.68
CA ILE A 93 11.97 13.12 8.98
C ILE A 93 11.85 13.36 10.49
N ASP A 94 12.01 12.30 11.30
CA ASP A 94 11.98 12.40 12.76
C ASP A 94 13.12 13.23 13.33
N ALA A 95 14.32 13.18 12.72
CA ALA A 95 15.50 13.91 13.18
C ALA A 95 15.43 15.41 12.91
N THR A 96 14.76 15.83 11.84
CA THR A 96 14.61 17.24 11.49
C THR A 96 13.53 17.95 12.30
N GLY A 97 12.64 17.18 12.92
CA GLY A 97 11.59 17.70 13.79
C GLY A 97 12.07 17.86 15.24
N ASN A 98 12.71 18.98 15.60
CA ASN A 98 13.12 19.36 16.98
C ASN A 98 11.96 19.39 18.01
N GLY A 99 11.04 18.41 17.98
CA GLY A 99 9.80 18.46 18.76
C GLY A 99 8.75 19.41 18.19
N GLU A 100 9.03 20.14 17.14
CA GLU A 100 8.06 20.88 16.37
C GLU A 100 7.30 19.89 15.47
N LYS A 101 5.97 20.00 15.42
CA LYS A 101 5.15 19.22 14.50
C LYS A 101 5.66 19.47 13.08
N VAL A 102 6.22 18.43 12.47
CA VAL A 102 6.58 18.49 11.04
C VAL A 102 5.27 18.68 10.29
N GLU A 103 5.03 19.85 9.75
CA GLU A 103 3.93 20.07 8.83
C GLU A 103 4.25 19.31 7.54
N TYR A 104 3.61 18.16 7.39
CA TYR A 104 3.61 17.43 6.14
C TYR A 104 2.71 18.16 5.15
N ASN A 105 3.29 18.72 4.12
CA ASN A 105 2.53 19.09 2.93
C ASN A 105 2.53 17.90 1.95
N ASP A 106 1.57 17.88 1.04
CA ASP A 106 1.37 16.79 0.08
C ASP A 106 2.61 16.55 -0.79
N VAL A 107 3.35 17.59 -1.12
CA VAL A 107 4.59 17.51 -1.92
C VAL A 107 5.68 16.75 -1.16
N LYS A 108 5.88 17.07 0.11
CA LYS A 108 6.90 16.42 0.96
C LYS A 108 6.54 14.96 1.18
N LEU A 109 5.28 14.65 1.48
CA LEU A 109 4.78 13.29 1.62
C LEU A 109 4.97 12.49 0.32
N GLY A 110 4.62 13.11 -0.81
CA GLY A 110 4.79 12.53 -2.14
C GLY A 110 6.24 12.22 -2.46
N TYR A 111 7.15 13.16 -2.20
CA TYR A 111 8.57 13.02 -2.52
C TYR A 111 9.29 12.03 -1.58
N GLU A 112 9.06 12.11 -0.28
CA GLU A 112 9.84 11.38 0.71
C GLU A 112 9.34 9.95 0.96
N ILE A 113 8.04 9.69 0.78
CA ILE A 113 7.41 8.39 1.08
C ILE A 113 6.84 7.74 -0.18
N TYR A 114 5.89 8.38 -0.84
CA TYR A 114 5.21 7.77 -1.98
C TYR A 114 6.09 7.63 -3.22
N GLY A 115 6.96 8.59 -3.49
CA GLY A 115 7.87 8.56 -4.63
C GLY A 115 8.79 7.34 -4.64
N PRO A 116 9.54 7.09 -3.56
CA PRO A 116 10.36 5.88 -3.44
C PRO A 116 9.55 4.59 -3.53
N LEU A 117 8.38 4.52 -2.86
CA LEU A 117 7.51 3.36 -2.91
C LEU A 117 7.04 3.07 -4.34
N LEU A 118 6.55 4.09 -5.05
CA LEU A 118 6.11 3.98 -6.43
C LEU A 118 7.26 3.61 -7.37
N TYR A 119 8.44 4.21 -7.17
CA TYR A 119 9.62 3.91 -7.99
C TYR A 119 9.99 2.42 -7.95
N PHE A 120 10.11 1.86 -6.75
CA PHE A 120 10.46 0.44 -6.61
C PHE A 120 9.33 -0.48 -7.08
N PHE A 121 8.09 -0.14 -6.79
CA PHE A 121 6.93 -0.90 -7.24
C PHE A 121 6.84 -0.93 -8.77
N VAL A 122 7.02 0.21 -9.42
CA VAL A 122 6.98 0.32 -10.88
C VAL A 122 8.16 -0.41 -11.53
N LYS A 123 9.36 -0.37 -10.94
CA LYS A 123 10.51 -1.17 -11.42
C LYS A 123 10.22 -2.67 -11.33
N TRP A 124 9.64 -3.12 -10.23
CA TRP A 124 9.25 -4.51 -10.05
C TRP A 124 8.18 -4.91 -11.08
N LEU A 125 7.16 -4.10 -11.28
CA LEU A 125 6.15 -4.31 -12.32
C LEU A 125 6.78 -4.44 -13.71
N HIS A 126 7.66 -3.50 -14.07
CA HIS A 126 8.30 -3.50 -15.38
C HIS A 126 9.11 -4.76 -15.64
N ALA A 127 9.80 -5.25 -14.63
CA ALA A 127 10.57 -6.50 -14.74
C ALA A 127 9.68 -7.74 -14.95
N GLY A 128 8.42 -7.70 -14.46
CA GLY A 128 7.47 -8.82 -14.57
C GLY A 128 6.51 -8.74 -15.76
N ILE A 129 6.38 -7.58 -16.41
CA ILE A 129 5.42 -7.37 -17.49
C ILE A 129 6.06 -7.73 -18.85
N PRO A 130 5.46 -8.67 -19.63
CA PRO A 130 5.92 -8.97 -20.98
C PRO A 130 5.79 -7.76 -21.91
N GLN A 131 6.69 -7.64 -22.89
CA GLN A 131 6.75 -6.46 -23.76
C GLN A 131 5.56 -6.32 -24.74
N ASN A 132 4.95 -7.43 -25.14
CA ASN A 132 3.94 -7.46 -26.21
C ASN A 132 2.50 -7.61 -25.69
N VAL A 133 2.22 -7.18 -24.47
CA VAL A 133 0.89 -7.27 -23.86
C VAL A 133 0.32 -5.88 -23.57
N THR A 134 -0.99 -5.76 -23.60
CA THR A 134 -1.67 -4.59 -23.05
C THR A 134 -1.65 -4.63 -21.53
N VAL A 135 -1.36 -3.51 -20.90
CA VAL A 135 -1.37 -3.38 -19.44
C VAL A 135 -2.56 -2.53 -19.03
N LEU A 136 -3.47 -3.12 -18.28
CA LEU A 136 -4.66 -2.48 -17.75
C LEU A 136 -4.41 -2.01 -16.31
N PHE A 137 -4.27 -0.73 -16.10
CA PHE A 137 -4.19 -0.14 -14.77
C PHE A 137 -5.60 0.16 -14.26
N PHE A 138 -6.04 -0.54 -13.25
CA PHE A 138 -7.40 -0.41 -12.73
C PHE A 138 -7.62 0.92 -11.99
N ALA A 139 -8.71 1.57 -12.31
CA ALA A 139 -9.16 2.77 -11.61
C ALA A 139 -9.58 2.38 -10.18
N ARG A 140 -9.34 3.17 -9.24
CA ARG A 140 -8.82 4.52 -8.96
C ARG A 140 -7.36 4.45 -8.55
N ASP A 141 -7.01 3.39 -7.86
CA ASP A 141 -5.79 3.24 -7.09
C ASP A 141 -4.56 3.20 -7.99
N CYS A 142 -4.70 2.59 -9.17
CA CYS A 142 -3.60 2.50 -10.13
C CYS A 142 -3.42 3.73 -11.04
N TYR A 143 -4.15 4.84 -10.82
CA TYR A 143 -3.91 6.07 -11.57
C TYR A 143 -2.49 6.60 -11.35
N VAL A 144 -2.08 6.69 -10.08
CA VAL A 144 -0.75 7.18 -9.70
C VAL A 144 0.33 6.20 -10.13
N VAL A 145 0.06 4.89 -10.05
CA VAL A 145 0.98 3.84 -10.52
C VAL A 145 1.23 3.97 -12.03
N LYS A 146 0.16 4.16 -12.82
CA LYS A 146 0.29 4.39 -14.28
C LYS A 146 1.11 5.63 -14.57
N LYS A 147 0.85 6.74 -13.88
CA LYS A 147 1.62 7.99 -14.03
C LYS A 147 3.10 7.80 -13.69
N ALA A 148 3.41 7.10 -12.61
CA ALA A 148 4.80 6.79 -12.24
C ALA A 148 5.46 5.85 -13.26
N TYR A 149 4.72 4.88 -13.80
CA TYR A 149 5.19 3.98 -14.84
C TYR A 149 5.54 4.73 -16.12
N GLU A 150 4.65 5.59 -16.60
CA GLU A 150 4.86 6.44 -17.77
C GLU A 150 6.03 7.43 -17.59
N ALA A 151 6.20 7.96 -16.37
CA ALA A 151 7.31 8.86 -16.06
C ALA A 151 8.68 8.18 -16.13
N LEU A 152 8.76 6.88 -15.80
CA LEU A 152 10.02 6.12 -15.80
C LEU A 152 10.33 5.46 -17.14
N TYR A 153 9.32 4.98 -17.85
CA TYR A 153 9.49 4.14 -19.05
C TYR A 153 8.88 4.72 -20.32
N GLY A 154 8.28 5.90 -20.21
CA GLY A 154 7.58 6.55 -21.33
C GLY A 154 6.11 6.13 -21.43
N ALA A 155 5.33 6.96 -22.10
CA ALA A 155 3.92 6.68 -22.39
C ALA A 155 3.83 5.84 -23.66
N GLU A 156 3.12 4.72 -23.59
CA GLU A 156 2.82 3.86 -24.72
C GLU A 156 1.32 3.59 -24.81
N ASP A 157 0.79 3.41 -26.03
CA ASP A 157 -0.64 3.14 -26.21
C ASP A 157 -1.12 1.83 -25.56
N ARG A 158 -0.24 0.89 -25.34
CA ARG A 158 -0.54 -0.38 -24.63
C ARG A 158 -0.78 -0.20 -23.12
N TYR A 159 -0.49 0.96 -22.53
CA TYR A 159 -0.73 1.25 -21.11
C TYR A 159 -2.10 1.91 -20.94
N LYS A 160 -3.14 1.11 -20.75
CA LYS A 160 -4.53 1.59 -20.68
C LYS A 160 -4.95 1.81 -19.22
N TYR A 161 -5.67 2.89 -18.98
CA TYR A 161 -6.33 3.11 -17.70
C TYR A 161 -7.75 2.56 -17.77
N PHE A 162 -8.01 1.49 -17.02
CA PHE A 162 -9.27 0.76 -17.08
C PHE A 162 -10.28 1.32 -16.07
N LEU A 163 -11.37 1.90 -16.56
CA LEU A 163 -12.43 2.51 -15.75
C LEU A 163 -13.44 1.48 -15.19
N GLY A 164 -12.98 0.27 -14.90
CA GLY A 164 -13.79 -0.75 -14.24
C GLY A 164 -13.94 -0.48 -12.75
N SER A 165 -15.15 -0.65 -12.25
CA SER A 165 -15.42 -0.67 -10.81
C SER A 165 -15.79 -2.08 -10.36
N ARG A 166 -15.58 -2.39 -9.08
CA ARG A 166 -16.04 -3.68 -8.53
C ARG A 166 -17.53 -3.92 -8.81
N LYS A 167 -18.36 -2.88 -8.66
CA LYS A 167 -19.81 -2.97 -8.93
C LYS A 167 -20.10 -3.34 -10.38
N SER A 168 -19.48 -2.66 -11.36
CA SER A 168 -19.72 -2.91 -12.78
C SER A 168 -19.22 -4.29 -13.20
N LEU A 169 -18.08 -4.74 -12.69
CA LEU A 169 -17.52 -6.06 -13.03
C LEU A 169 -18.31 -7.19 -12.40
N ILE A 170 -18.76 -7.08 -11.15
CA ILE A 170 -19.61 -8.09 -10.49
C ILE A 170 -20.93 -8.24 -11.26
N LEU A 171 -21.59 -7.14 -11.61
CA LEU A 171 -22.84 -7.19 -12.35
C LEU A 171 -22.65 -7.83 -13.74
N ALA A 172 -21.57 -7.49 -14.44
CA ALA A 172 -21.26 -8.13 -15.72
C ALA A 172 -20.96 -9.63 -15.56
N ALA A 173 -20.31 -10.05 -14.47
CA ALA A 173 -19.99 -11.45 -14.22
C ALA A 173 -21.24 -12.31 -13.96
N LEU A 174 -22.33 -11.72 -13.45
CA LEU A 174 -23.62 -12.40 -13.26
C LEU A 174 -24.29 -12.83 -14.57
N HIS A 175 -23.84 -12.31 -15.73
CA HIS A 175 -24.30 -12.77 -17.03
C HIS A 175 -24.16 -14.30 -17.22
N LYS A 176 -23.13 -14.93 -16.62
CA LYS A 176 -22.92 -16.37 -16.72
C LYS A 176 -23.78 -17.18 -15.76
N ASP A 177 -23.99 -16.64 -14.57
CA ASP A 177 -24.72 -17.28 -13.50
C ASP A 177 -25.25 -16.24 -12.51
N ALA A 178 -26.54 -15.96 -12.62
CA ALA A 178 -27.25 -15.05 -11.72
C ALA A 178 -27.98 -15.82 -10.59
N SER A 179 -27.54 -17.02 -10.22
CA SER A 179 -28.08 -17.71 -9.05
C SER A 179 -27.85 -16.93 -7.75
N LEU A 180 -28.76 -17.09 -6.79
CA LEU A 180 -28.64 -16.44 -5.49
C LEU A 180 -27.34 -16.82 -4.78
N GLU A 181 -26.89 -18.06 -4.94
CA GLU A 181 -25.61 -18.56 -4.41
C GLU A 181 -24.44 -17.78 -4.98
N THR A 182 -24.43 -17.54 -6.28
CA THR A 182 -23.37 -16.78 -6.96
C THR A 182 -23.40 -15.32 -6.53
N VAL A 183 -24.56 -14.69 -6.44
CA VAL A 183 -24.70 -13.32 -5.93
C VAL A 183 -24.23 -13.21 -4.47
N ALA A 184 -24.65 -14.13 -3.60
CA ALA A 184 -24.23 -14.15 -2.21
C ALA A 184 -22.70 -14.28 -2.07
N ARG A 185 -22.06 -15.12 -2.89
CA ARG A 185 -20.60 -15.29 -2.94
C ARG A 185 -19.90 -14.03 -3.41
N MET A 186 -20.37 -13.36 -4.44
CA MET A 186 -19.79 -12.13 -4.98
C MET A 186 -19.93 -10.94 -4.01
N LEU A 187 -21.00 -10.90 -3.23
CA LEU A 187 -21.19 -9.88 -2.20
C LEU A 187 -20.41 -10.16 -0.90
N LYS A 188 -19.65 -11.25 -0.82
CA LYS A 188 -19.00 -11.74 0.40
C LYS A 188 -17.98 -10.75 1.04
N SER A 189 -17.46 -9.80 0.28
CA SER A 189 -16.53 -8.77 0.77
C SER A 189 -17.21 -7.56 1.42
N GLU A 190 -18.54 -7.53 1.41
CA GLU A 190 -19.37 -6.41 1.89
C GLU A 190 -19.74 -6.58 3.37
N GLN A 191 -20.53 -5.66 3.90
CA GLN A 191 -21.04 -5.75 5.26
C GLN A 191 -21.85 -7.02 5.50
N ALA A 192 -21.76 -7.57 6.72
CA ALA A 192 -22.46 -8.81 7.07
C ALA A 192 -24.01 -8.67 6.99
N GLN A 193 -24.52 -7.46 7.15
CA GLN A 193 -25.94 -7.13 7.12
C GLN A 193 -26.19 -6.05 6.07
N MET A 194 -27.32 -6.14 5.40
CA MET A 194 -27.85 -5.09 4.51
C MET A 194 -29.39 -5.13 4.54
N THR A 195 -30.05 -4.10 4.04
CA THR A 195 -31.48 -4.15 3.81
C THR A 195 -31.80 -4.71 2.43
N VAL A 196 -33.05 -5.14 2.19
CA VAL A 196 -33.56 -5.51 0.85
C VAL A 196 -33.33 -4.34 -0.13
N HIS A 197 -33.60 -3.11 0.27
CA HIS A 197 -33.30 -1.91 -0.49
C HIS A 197 -31.80 -1.83 -0.86
N GLY A 198 -30.91 -2.03 0.12
CA GLY A 198 -29.47 -2.03 -0.11
C GLY A 198 -29.00 -3.15 -1.06
N PHE A 199 -29.63 -4.31 -1.00
CA PHE A 199 -29.36 -5.42 -1.92
C PHE A 199 -29.71 -5.05 -3.37
N LEU A 200 -30.93 -4.54 -3.60
CA LEU A 200 -31.37 -4.08 -4.92
C LEU A 200 -30.46 -2.99 -5.51
N THR A 201 -30.12 -2.00 -4.67
CA THR A 201 -29.16 -0.93 -5.05
C THR A 201 -27.81 -1.50 -5.50
N LYS A 202 -27.31 -2.56 -4.85
CA LYS A 202 -26.05 -3.22 -5.24
C LYS A 202 -26.16 -3.91 -6.58
N LEU A 203 -27.32 -4.48 -6.91
CA LEU A 203 -27.61 -5.07 -8.22
C LEU A 203 -27.95 -4.02 -9.31
N ASN A 204 -27.87 -2.72 -8.96
CA ASN A 204 -28.22 -1.64 -9.86
C ASN A 204 -29.70 -1.66 -10.33
N LEU A 205 -30.57 -2.19 -9.46
CA LEU A 205 -32.02 -2.14 -9.59
C LEU A 205 -32.54 -0.98 -8.73
N ASN A 206 -33.59 -0.29 -9.19
CA ASN A 206 -34.24 0.74 -8.41
C ASN A 206 -35.15 0.08 -7.37
N PRO A 207 -34.90 0.24 -6.05
CA PRO A 207 -35.61 -0.50 -5.03
C PRO A 207 -37.12 -0.26 -5.01
N GLU A 208 -37.56 0.94 -5.36
CA GLU A 208 -39.00 1.32 -5.34
C GLU A 208 -39.80 0.53 -6.36
N ASP A 209 -39.19 0.07 -7.44
CA ASP A 209 -39.86 -0.72 -8.48
C ASP A 209 -40.19 -2.14 -8.02
N TYR A 210 -39.63 -2.61 -6.89
CA TYR A 210 -39.73 -3.99 -6.37
C TYR A 210 -40.40 -4.06 -4.99
N GLU A 211 -41.06 -2.98 -4.55
CA GLU A 211 -41.76 -2.97 -3.26
C GLU A 211 -42.88 -4.00 -3.23
N SER A 212 -43.60 -4.16 -4.33
CA SER A 212 -44.71 -5.13 -4.45
C SER A 212 -44.21 -6.58 -4.38
N GLU A 213 -43.09 -6.90 -5.02
CA GLU A 213 -42.45 -8.22 -4.99
C GLU A 213 -41.92 -8.54 -3.59
N ALA A 214 -41.34 -7.55 -2.91
CA ALA A 214 -40.88 -7.71 -1.54
C ALA A 214 -42.05 -8.01 -0.60
N VAL A 215 -43.14 -7.26 -0.68
CA VAL A 215 -44.35 -7.46 0.14
C VAL A 215 -45.00 -8.84 -0.18
N ALA A 216 -45.10 -9.19 -1.45
CA ALA A 216 -45.65 -10.49 -1.88
C ALA A 216 -44.83 -11.67 -1.35
N SER A 217 -43.54 -11.48 -1.07
CA SER A 217 -42.65 -12.45 -0.46
C SER A 217 -42.53 -12.33 1.06
N GLY A 218 -43.38 -11.54 1.71
CA GLY A 218 -43.36 -11.33 3.16
C GLY A 218 -42.23 -10.46 3.69
N LEU A 219 -41.60 -9.65 2.82
CA LEU A 219 -40.50 -8.74 3.16
C LEU A 219 -40.93 -7.27 2.99
N LYS A 220 -40.11 -6.37 3.52
CA LYS A 220 -40.17 -4.93 3.25
C LYS A 220 -38.82 -4.48 2.72
N LEU A 221 -38.75 -3.39 1.98
CA LEU A 221 -37.49 -2.82 1.53
C LEU A 221 -36.53 -2.52 2.69
N SER A 222 -37.08 -2.18 3.87
CA SER A 222 -36.29 -1.94 5.10
C SER A 222 -35.91 -3.22 5.85
N THR A 223 -36.38 -4.39 5.44
CA THR A 223 -36.05 -5.65 6.11
C THR A 223 -34.55 -5.90 6.04
N VAL A 224 -33.93 -6.16 7.21
CA VAL A 224 -32.53 -6.50 7.33
C VAL A 224 -32.34 -7.97 6.96
N ILE A 225 -31.40 -8.22 6.07
CA ILE A 225 -31.00 -9.54 5.60
C ILE A 225 -29.52 -9.80 5.93
N TYR A 226 -29.19 -11.04 6.22
CA TYR A 226 -27.82 -11.46 6.52
C TYR A 226 -27.24 -12.13 5.29
N ARG A 227 -26.15 -11.59 4.81
CA ARG A 227 -25.49 -12.01 3.57
C ARG A 227 -25.12 -13.51 3.55
N ASP A 228 -24.61 -14.02 4.65
CA ASP A 228 -24.20 -15.42 4.83
C ASP A 228 -25.37 -16.39 4.94
N ARG A 229 -26.60 -15.89 5.08
CA ARG A 229 -27.84 -16.66 5.20
C ARG A 229 -28.88 -16.33 4.13
N LEU A 230 -28.47 -15.71 3.03
CA LEU A 230 -29.41 -15.32 1.97
C LEU A 230 -30.12 -16.54 1.37
N THR A 231 -29.39 -17.62 1.17
CA THR A 231 -29.92 -18.89 0.60
C THR A 231 -30.73 -19.72 1.60
N GLU A 232 -30.59 -19.45 2.90
CA GLU A 232 -31.34 -20.12 3.97
C GLU A 232 -32.68 -19.43 4.29
N ASN A 233 -32.80 -18.16 3.92
CA ASN A 233 -34.00 -17.36 4.16
C ASN A 233 -35.05 -17.58 3.07
N GLN A 234 -36.03 -18.40 3.32
CA GLN A 234 -37.08 -18.78 2.35
C GLN A 234 -37.82 -17.56 1.78
N TYR A 235 -38.14 -16.54 2.59
CA TYR A 235 -38.77 -15.32 2.12
C TYR A 235 -37.88 -14.56 1.13
N PHE A 236 -36.57 -14.53 1.41
CA PHE A 236 -35.63 -13.87 0.53
C PHE A 236 -35.37 -14.68 -0.75
N VAL A 237 -35.32 -15.98 -0.67
CA VAL A 237 -35.24 -16.89 -1.85
C VAL A 237 -36.45 -16.69 -2.77
N GLU A 238 -37.67 -16.63 -2.20
CA GLU A 238 -38.89 -16.36 -2.97
C GLU A 238 -38.83 -14.97 -3.63
N PHE A 239 -38.45 -13.96 -2.88
CA PHE A 239 -38.25 -12.58 -3.40
C PHE A 239 -37.24 -12.57 -4.56
N TYR A 240 -36.09 -13.19 -4.35
CA TYR A 240 -35.04 -13.24 -5.38
C TYR A 240 -35.54 -13.95 -6.67
N ASN A 241 -36.26 -15.04 -6.55
CA ASN A 241 -36.83 -15.76 -7.71
C ASN A 241 -37.82 -14.91 -8.50
N ARG A 242 -38.56 -14.02 -7.85
CA ARG A 242 -39.47 -13.08 -8.52
C ARG A 242 -38.74 -12.03 -9.34
N ILE A 243 -37.62 -11.51 -8.83
CA ILE A 243 -36.82 -10.46 -9.47
C ILE A 243 -35.71 -11.04 -10.38
N LEU A 244 -35.47 -12.34 -10.37
CA LEU A 244 -34.39 -12.99 -11.13
C LEU A 244 -34.40 -12.65 -12.63
N PRO A 245 -35.52 -12.57 -13.35
CA PRO A 245 -35.52 -12.14 -14.75
C PRO A 245 -34.90 -10.77 -14.95
N ASP A 246 -35.21 -9.81 -14.08
CA ASP A 246 -34.69 -8.44 -14.17
C ASP A 246 -33.20 -8.39 -13.78
N VAL A 247 -32.76 -9.22 -12.83
CA VAL A 247 -31.37 -9.40 -12.48
C VAL A 247 -30.57 -9.91 -13.68
N ILE A 248 -31.10 -10.92 -14.40
CA ILE A 248 -30.48 -11.48 -15.60
C ILE A 248 -30.40 -10.44 -16.70
N ASP A 249 -31.48 -9.69 -16.96
CA ASP A 249 -31.49 -8.64 -17.96
C ASP A 249 -30.46 -7.56 -17.65
N LYS A 250 -30.41 -7.12 -16.38
CA LYS A 250 -29.45 -6.14 -15.92
C LYS A 250 -28.00 -6.64 -16.04
N ALA A 251 -27.76 -7.92 -15.73
CA ALA A 251 -26.45 -8.55 -15.88
C ALA A 251 -26.01 -8.59 -17.36
N ASN A 252 -26.93 -8.94 -18.27
CA ASN A 252 -26.68 -8.95 -19.70
C ASN A 252 -26.33 -7.55 -20.25
N GLN A 253 -27.08 -6.53 -19.84
CA GLN A 253 -26.81 -5.14 -20.23
C GLN A 253 -25.41 -4.70 -19.75
N ASN A 254 -25.06 -5.01 -18.51
CA ASN A 254 -23.74 -4.68 -17.96
C ASN A 254 -22.60 -5.46 -18.67
N TYR A 255 -22.84 -6.73 -18.98
CA TYR A 255 -21.87 -7.55 -19.71
C TYR A 255 -21.58 -6.97 -21.10
N GLU A 256 -22.60 -6.64 -21.88
CA GLU A 256 -22.40 -6.04 -23.20
C GLU A 256 -21.74 -4.65 -23.10
N GLY A 257 -22.09 -3.85 -22.09
CA GLY A 257 -21.43 -2.57 -21.83
C GLY A 257 -19.93 -2.73 -21.55
N ILE A 258 -19.53 -3.66 -20.68
CA ILE A 258 -18.13 -3.95 -20.37
C ILE A 258 -17.40 -4.51 -21.59
N LYS A 259 -18.03 -5.42 -22.33
CA LYS A 259 -17.46 -5.99 -23.56
C LYS A 259 -17.18 -4.94 -24.62
N ASN A 260 -18.13 -4.04 -24.88
CA ASN A 260 -17.95 -2.92 -25.79
C ASN A 260 -16.81 -2.01 -25.34
N TYR A 261 -16.76 -1.66 -24.05
CA TYR A 261 -15.69 -0.85 -23.49
C TYR A 261 -14.30 -1.52 -23.65
N ILE A 262 -14.19 -2.83 -23.38
CA ILE A 262 -12.94 -3.57 -23.61
C ILE A 262 -12.54 -3.58 -25.08
N ASN A 263 -13.51 -3.71 -25.99
CA ASN A 263 -13.25 -3.64 -27.44
C ASN A 263 -12.73 -2.25 -27.86
N GLU A 264 -13.30 -1.17 -27.32
CA GLU A 264 -12.84 0.20 -27.57
C GLU A 264 -11.41 0.45 -27.09
N LEU A 265 -10.96 -0.25 -26.05
CA LEU A 265 -9.59 -0.15 -25.55
C LEU A 265 -8.56 -0.75 -26.51
N ASN A 266 -8.97 -1.50 -27.53
CA ASN A 266 -8.08 -2.15 -28.50
C ASN A 266 -6.94 -2.93 -27.81
N CYS A 267 -7.29 -3.78 -26.85
CA CYS A 267 -6.33 -4.59 -26.14
C CYS A 267 -5.76 -5.70 -27.02
N THR A 268 -4.52 -6.09 -26.76
CA THR A 268 -3.93 -7.31 -27.31
C THR A 268 -4.67 -8.55 -26.78
N LYS A 269 -4.46 -9.73 -27.41
CA LYS A 269 -5.06 -10.99 -26.98
C LYS A 269 -4.76 -11.30 -25.52
N ASP A 270 -3.51 -11.06 -25.12
CA ASP A 270 -3.04 -11.24 -23.76
C ASP A 270 -2.95 -9.88 -23.06
N VAL A 271 -3.49 -9.81 -21.85
CA VAL A 271 -3.50 -8.59 -21.04
C VAL A 271 -2.92 -8.88 -19.67
N VAL A 272 -2.22 -7.90 -19.11
CA VAL A 272 -1.79 -7.88 -17.72
C VAL A 272 -2.65 -6.86 -16.98
N VAL A 273 -3.23 -7.27 -15.87
CA VAL A 273 -4.00 -6.38 -15.00
C VAL A 273 -3.13 -5.96 -13.82
N VAL A 274 -3.09 -4.65 -13.57
CA VAL A 274 -2.44 -4.06 -12.40
C VAL A 274 -3.53 -3.50 -11.50
N ASP A 275 -3.64 -4.07 -10.32
CA ASP A 275 -4.51 -3.59 -9.24
C ASP A 275 -3.76 -3.68 -7.92
N ILE A 276 -3.86 -2.65 -7.08
CA ILE A 276 -3.25 -2.59 -5.74
C ILE A 276 -4.27 -2.78 -4.61
N GLY A 277 -5.52 -3.08 -4.98
CA GLY A 277 -6.57 -3.43 -4.05
C GLY A 277 -6.36 -4.84 -3.47
N TRP A 278 -6.37 -4.99 -2.17
CA TRP A 278 -6.15 -6.28 -1.52
C TRP A 278 -7.42 -7.09 -1.23
N ARG A 279 -8.51 -6.77 -1.91
CA ARG A 279 -9.79 -7.50 -1.88
C ARG A 279 -10.33 -7.67 -3.30
N CYS A 280 -9.48 -8.16 -4.18
CA CYS A 280 -9.92 -8.54 -5.51
C CYS A 280 -10.55 -9.93 -5.50
#